data_8f31358cbd060b5e3ba132e1dbb45270
#
_entry.id   8f31358cbd060b5e3ba132e1dbb45270
#
_cell.length_a   1.000
_cell.length_b   1.000
_cell.length_c   1.000
_cell.angle_alpha   90.00
_cell.angle_beta   90.00
_cell.angle_gamma   90.00
#
_symmetry.space_group_name_H-M   'P 1'
#
loop_
_entity.id
_entity.type
_entity.pdbx_description
1 polymer ?
#
loop_
_entity_poly.entity_id
_entity_poly.type
_entity_poly.pdbx_seq_one_letter_code
_entity_poly.pdbx_strand_id
1 'polypeptide(L)'
;MTGPNAGRSTENETLVVKLGGSVVTEKTERETVDDDALADAARALAAFDGSLVVVHGGGSFGHHHAAEHGVSTDEGTRDASSALAIHGAMVELNRVVVDALQDEGVPALPVHPLSAASRDNDGQLSLPTAQITGMLDEEFVPVLHGDGVVHAGEGVTVLSGDELVVELAPAVGATRVGVCSTVPGVLDGDDAVVDRIGAFDEVADLLGASEATDVTGGMAGKVRALLDLGVPAQIFAPDALDAFVAGESPGTTIETR
;
A
#
# COMPACT_ATOMS: atom_id res chain seq x y z
N MET A 1 10.14 -40.38 -10.55
CA MET A 1 10.98 -39.67 -9.58
C MET A 1 11.04 -38.22 -10.03
N THR A 2 10.11 -37.42 -9.58
CA THR A 2 10.07 -35.98 -9.78
C THR A 2 10.80 -35.36 -8.60
N GLY A 3 11.95 -34.73 -8.86
CA GLY A 3 12.74 -34.03 -7.86
C GLY A 3 11.99 -32.83 -7.29
N PRO A 4 12.32 -32.41 -6.05
CA PRO A 4 11.71 -31.22 -5.44
C PRO A 4 12.07 -29.99 -6.25
N ASN A 5 11.08 -29.13 -6.44
CA ASN A 5 11.22 -27.81 -7.03
C ASN A 5 12.25 -27.04 -6.19
N ALA A 6 13.44 -26.81 -6.76
CA ALA A 6 14.47 -25.99 -6.12
C ALA A 6 13.90 -24.57 -5.99
N GLY A 7 13.78 -24.10 -4.76
CA GLY A 7 13.33 -22.75 -4.47
C GLY A 7 14.04 -21.74 -5.37
N ARG A 8 13.27 -20.87 -6.03
CA ARG A 8 13.84 -19.67 -6.68
C ARG A 8 14.58 -18.91 -5.58
N SER A 9 15.83 -18.61 -5.81
CA SER A 9 16.55 -17.68 -4.95
C SER A 9 15.90 -16.31 -5.09
N THR A 10 15.41 -15.75 -4.00
CA THR A 10 14.78 -14.42 -3.92
C THR A 10 15.82 -13.28 -3.93
N GLU A 11 17.11 -13.60 -4.01
CA GLU A 11 18.24 -12.64 -3.95
C GLU A 11 18.20 -11.50 -5.00
N ASN A 12 17.37 -11.62 -6.05
CA ASN A 12 17.19 -10.59 -7.09
C ASN A 12 15.72 -10.15 -7.20
N GLU A 13 14.88 -10.46 -6.23
CA GLU A 13 13.47 -10.08 -6.24
C GLU A 13 13.27 -8.79 -5.46
N THR A 14 12.49 -7.85 -6.04
CA THR A 14 12.07 -6.63 -5.37
C THR A 14 10.57 -6.68 -5.16
N LEU A 15 10.13 -6.67 -3.91
CA LEU A 15 8.72 -6.60 -3.54
C LEU A 15 8.33 -5.18 -3.12
N VAL A 16 7.17 -4.74 -3.58
CA VAL A 16 6.45 -3.61 -2.98
C VAL A 16 5.20 -4.18 -2.31
N VAL A 17 5.12 -4.07 -0.99
CA VAL A 17 4.00 -4.58 -0.20
C VAL A 17 3.24 -3.43 0.43
N LYS A 18 1.94 -3.36 0.15
CA LYS A 18 1.04 -2.45 0.84
C LYS A 18 0.25 -3.19 1.91
N LEU A 19 0.35 -2.72 3.14
CA LEU A 19 -0.53 -3.08 4.23
C LEU A 19 -1.71 -2.08 4.29
N GLY A 20 -2.93 -2.55 4.06
CA GLY A 20 -4.12 -1.70 4.16
C GLY A 20 -4.22 -1.06 5.55
N GLY A 21 -4.72 0.17 5.66
CA GLY A 21 -4.84 0.82 6.97
C GLY A 21 -5.67 0.00 7.96
N SER A 22 -6.76 -0.61 7.50
CA SER A 22 -7.60 -1.51 8.33
C SER A 22 -7.01 -2.92 8.54
N VAL A 23 -5.82 -3.19 8.04
CA VAL A 23 -5.04 -4.40 8.35
C VAL A 23 -4.19 -4.17 9.60
N VAL A 24 -3.70 -2.95 9.77
CA VAL A 24 -2.78 -2.59 10.85
C VAL A 24 -3.43 -1.74 11.95
N THR A 25 -4.71 -1.36 11.79
CA THR A 25 -5.44 -0.54 12.77
C THR A 25 -6.86 -1.04 12.99
N GLU A 26 -7.38 -0.85 14.18
CA GLU A 26 -8.77 -1.09 14.53
C GLU A 26 -9.69 -0.07 13.84
N LYS A 27 -10.67 -0.54 13.03
CA LYS A 27 -11.56 0.34 12.24
C LYS A 27 -12.47 1.23 13.08
N THR A 28 -12.89 0.73 14.25
CA THR A 28 -13.93 1.33 15.08
C THR A 28 -13.38 2.25 16.15
N GLU A 29 -12.07 2.20 16.39
CA GLU A 29 -11.41 2.96 17.44
C GLU A 29 -10.40 3.93 16.84
N ARG A 30 -10.51 5.21 17.20
CA ARG A 30 -9.62 6.26 16.72
C ARG A 30 -8.19 5.99 17.18
N GLU A 31 -7.23 6.12 16.27
CA GLU A 31 -5.79 6.05 16.53
C GLU A 31 -5.39 4.79 17.31
N THR A 32 -6.02 3.68 16.99
CA THR A 32 -5.77 2.41 17.64
C THR A 32 -5.14 1.42 16.67
N VAL A 33 -3.98 0.90 17.03
CA VAL A 33 -3.26 -0.14 16.28
C VAL A 33 -3.85 -1.51 16.60
N ASP A 34 -3.93 -2.38 15.62
CA ASP A 34 -4.13 -3.82 15.80
C ASP A 34 -2.75 -4.46 15.99
N ASP A 35 -2.29 -4.52 17.24
CA ASP A 35 -0.94 -4.97 17.59
C ASP A 35 -0.68 -6.41 17.15
N ASP A 36 -1.67 -7.30 17.26
CA ASP A 36 -1.53 -8.71 16.86
C ASP A 36 -1.40 -8.83 15.34
N ALA A 37 -2.27 -8.16 14.58
CA ALA A 37 -2.22 -8.17 13.11
C ALA A 37 -0.93 -7.51 12.58
N LEU A 38 -0.46 -6.44 13.21
CA LEU A 38 0.79 -5.78 12.84
C LEU A 38 2.01 -6.69 13.12
N ALA A 39 2.06 -7.36 14.27
CA ALA A 39 3.13 -8.29 14.60
C ALA A 39 3.18 -9.48 13.65
N ASP A 40 2.02 -10.03 13.27
CA ASP A 40 1.95 -11.12 12.30
C ASP A 40 2.43 -10.66 10.91
N ALA A 41 2.03 -9.46 10.47
CA ALA A 41 2.49 -8.89 9.21
C ALA A 41 4.00 -8.62 9.21
N ALA A 42 4.55 -8.06 10.30
CA ALA A 42 5.98 -7.81 10.43
C ALA A 42 6.80 -9.13 10.37
N ARG A 43 6.33 -10.17 11.04
CA ARG A 43 6.96 -11.51 11.02
C ARG A 43 6.94 -12.12 9.63
N ALA A 44 5.80 -12.02 8.90
CA ALA A 44 5.70 -12.49 7.53
C ALA A 44 6.68 -11.78 6.60
N LEU A 45 6.78 -10.45 6.71
CA LEU A 45 7.70 -9.64 5.90
C LEU A 45 9.17 -9.90 6.23
N ALA A 46 9.50 -10.18 7.49
CA ALA A 46 10.86 -10.53 7.93
C ALA A 46 11.39 -11.86 7.31
N ALA A 47 10.50 -12.71 6.81
CA ALA A 47 10.89 -13.95 6.13
C ALA A 47 11.37 -13.75 4.68
N PHE A 48 11.30 -12.52 4.15
CA PHE A 48 11.72 -12.22 2.78
C PHE A 48 13.20 -11.82 2.72
N ASP A 49 13.98 -12.49 1.87
CA ASP A 49 15.43 -12.27 1.74
C ASP A 49 15.80 -11.29 0.61
N GLY A 50 14.84 -10.76 -0.15
CA GLY A 50 15.07 -9.83 -1.27
C GLY A 50 14.91 -8.36 -0.87
N SER A 51 14.92 -7.47 -1.87
CA SER A 51 14.65 -6.05 -1.67
C SER A 51 13.17 -5.80 -1.39
N LEU A 52 12.85 -5.10 -0.30
CA LEU A 52 11.48 -4.87 0.16
C LEU A 52 11.19 -3.38 0.32
N VAL A 53 10.04 -2.94 -0.19
CA VAL A 53 9.44 -1.64 0.13
C VAL A 53 8.10 -1.90 0.80
N VAL A 54 7.87 -1.27 1.94
CA VAL A 54 6.60 -1.37 2.67
C VAL A 54 5.84 -0.04 2.55
N VAL A 55 4.56 -0.12 2.24
CA VAL A 55 3.63 1.01 2.24
C VAL A 55 2.47 0.68 3.15
N HIS A 56 2.05 1.58 4.04
CA HIS A 56 0.82 1.35 4.80
C HIS A 56 -0.23 2.43 4.60
N GLY A 57 -1.49 2.05 4.76
CA GLY A 57 -2.62 2.97 4.69
C GLY A 57 -2.85 3.73 6.00
N GLY A 58 -3.75 4.73 5.96
CA GLY A 58 -4.04 5.60 7.10
C GLY A 58 -4.86 4.96 8.22
N GLY A 59 -5.70 3.97 7.89
CA GLY A 59 -6.56 3.31 8.87
C GLY A 59 -7.33 4.27 9.76
N SER A 60 -7.46 3.95 11.05
CA SER A 60 -8.12 4.79 12.05
C SER A 60 -7.34 6.06 12.43
N PHE A 61 -6.09 6.20 12.00
CA PHE A 61 -5.28 7.41 12.17
C PHE A 61 -5.58 8.43 11.06
N GLY A 62 -5.18 8.15 9.84
CA GLY A 62 -5.23 9.11 8.74
C GLY A 62 -6.65 9.47 8.29
N HIS A 63 -7.54 8.49 8.14
CA HIS A 63 -8.90 8.73 7.65
C HIS A 63 -9.72 9.60 8.61
N HIS A 64 -9.50 9.44 9.92
CA HIS A 64 -10.24 10.20 10.92
C HIS A 64 -9.88 11.70 10.87
N HIS A 65 -8.58 12.01 10.84
CA HIS A 65 -8.11 13.38 10.73
C HIS A 65 -8.45 14.01 9.38
N ALA A 66 -8.32 13.28 8.28
CA ALA A 66 -8.72 13.78 6.97
C ALA A 66 -10.20 14.15 6.92
N ALA A 67 -11.08 13.31 7.46
CA ALA A 67 -12.51 13.57 7.53
C ALA A 67 -12.85 14.75 8.47
N GLU A 68 -12.20 14.86 9.64
CA GLU A 68 -12.40 15.94 10.60
C GLU A 68 -12.06 17.31 10.00
N HIS A 69 -11.04 17.37 9.14
CA HIS A 69 -10.57 18.60 8.51
C HIS A 69 -11.12 18.82 7.08
N GLY A 70 -11.99 17.92 6.59
CA GLY A 70 -12.58 18.03 5.26
C GLY A 70 -11.56 17.92 4.12
N VAL A 71 -10.48 17.15 4.33
CA VAL A 71 -9.42 16.94 3.35
C VAL A 71 -9.58 15.57 2.69
N SER A 72 -9.51 15.54 1.37
CA SER A 72 -9.59 14.32 0.56
C SER A 72 -8.46 14.28 -0.48
N THR A 73 -8.54 13.34 -1.41
CA THR A 73 -7.65 13.32 -2.58
C THR A 73 -7.84 14.52 -3.50
N ASP A 74 -9.06 15.08 -3.54
CA ASP A 74 -9.46 16.14 -4.47
C ASP A 74 -9.70 17.48 -3.76
N GLU A 75 -10.12 17.47 -2.49
CA GLU A 75 -10.38 18.66 -1.69
C GLU A 75 -9.26 18.85 -0.68
N GLY A 76 -8.49 19.94 -0.86
CA GLY A 76 -7.33 20.25 -0.05
C GLY A 76 -7.58 21.32 1.02
N THR A 77 -6.61 21.50 1.90
CA THR A 77 -6.58 22.56 2.92
C THR A 77 -5.37 23.46 2.75
N ARG A 78 -5.54 24.77 3.03
CA ARG A 78 -4.46 25.73 3.20
C ARG A 78 -4.19 26.08 4.66
N ASP A 79 -4.92 25.43 5.57
CA ASP A 79 -4.65 25.55 7.00
C ASP A 79 -3.53 24.59 7.41
N ALA A 80 -2.39 25.14 7.80
CA ALA A 80 -1.22 24.36 8.18
C ALA A 80 -1.47 23.48 9.42
N SER A 81 -2.37 23.88 10.32
CA SER A 81 -2.70 23.06 11.51
C SER A 81 -3.48 21.81 11.13
N SER A 82 -4.41 21.90 10.19
CA SER A 82 -5.15 20.76 9.64
C SER A 82 -4.22 19.80 8.89
N ALA A 83 -3.32 20.34 8.04
CA ALA A 83 -2.33 19.52 7.34
C ALA A 83 -1.39 18.80 8.32
N LEU A 84 -0.92 19.47 9.37
CA LEU A 84 -0.06 18.87 10.39
C LEU A 84 -0.78 17.86 11.27
N ALA A 85 -2.09 18.02 11.52
CA ALA A 85 -2.87 17.01 12.26
C ALA A 85 -2.92 15.68 11.50
N ILE A 86 -3.16 15.72 10.17
CA ILE A 86 -3.16 14.53 9.31
C ILE A 86 -1.76 13.91 9.28
N HIS A 87 -0.75 14.69 8.95
CA HIS A 87 0.63 14.22 8.87
C HIS A 87 1.15 13.65 10.19
N GLY A 88 0.89 14.33 11.31
CA GLY A 88 1.34 13.90 12.64
C GLY A 88 0.78 12.55 13.04
N ALA A 89 -0.52 12.31 12.81
CA ALA A 89 -1.14 11.01 13.04
C ALA A 89 -0.50 9.90 12.17
N MET A 90 -0.19 10.22 10.91
CA MET A 90 0.45 9.26 10.01
C MET A 90 1.91 8.97 10.38
N VAL A 91 2.65 9.97 10.85
CA VAL A 91 4.03 9.79 11.38
C VAL A 91 4.02 8.91 12.63
N GLU A 92 3.03 9.08 13.52
CA GLU A 92 2.89 8.24 14.72
C GLU A 92 2.61 6.79 14.35
N LEU A 93 1.66 6.53 13.46
CA LEU A 93 1.38 5.17 12.96
C LEU A 93 2.61 4.58 12.27
N ASN A 94 3.29 5.35 11.40
CA ASN A 94 4.48 4.87 10.69
C ASN A 94 5.60 4.48 11.66
N ARG A 95 5.78 5.23 12.75
CA ARG A 95 6.76 4.87 13.79
C ARG A 95 6.43 3.51 14.40
N VAL A 96 5.16 3.24 14.72
CA VAL A 96 4.75 1.94 15.26
C VAL A 96 5.00 0.80 14.26
N VAL A 97 4.70 1.03 12.97
CA VAL A 97 4.97 0.03 11.91
C VAL A 97 6.46 -0.23 11.76
N VAL A 98 7.29 0.83 11.77
CA VAL A 98 8.76 0.68 11.69
C VAL A 98 9.29 -0.05 12.91
N ASP A 99 8.85 0.31 14.11
CA ASP A 99 9.26 -0.36 15.37
C ASP A 99 8.92 -1.87 15.30
N ALA A 100 7.71 -2.23 14.88
CA ALA A 100 7.30 -3.63 14.75
C ALA A 100 8.13 -4.42 13.73
N LEU A 101 8.48 -3.81 12.60
CA LEU A 101 9.37 -4.43 11.60
C LEU A 101 10.80 -4.61 12.16
N GLN A 102 11.32 -3.61 12.88
CA GLN A 102 12.65 -3.69 13.50
C GLN A 102 12.71 -4.73 14.61
N ASP A 103 11.65 -4.93 15.38
CA ASP A 103 11.55 -5.96 16.41
C ASP A 103 11.66 -7.38 15.81
N GLU A 104 11.22 -7.57 14.57
CA GLU A 104 11.41 -8.82 13.79
C GLU A 104 12.74 -8.87 13.01
N GLY A 105 13.62 -7.87 13.19
CA GLY A 105 14.95 -7.82 12.58
C GLY A 105 15.00 -7.22 11.17
N VAL A 106 13.90 -6.68 10.66
CA VAL A 106 13.88 -5.98 9.37
C VAL A 106 14.59 -4.63 9.50
N PRO A 107 15.55 -4.26 8.63
CA PRO A 107 16.26 -2.99 8.69
C PRO A 107 15.39 -1.83 8.14
N ALA A 108 14.22 -1.63 8.73
CA ALA A 108 13.21 -0.69 8.31
C ALA A 108 13.56 0.76 8.64
N LEU A 109 13.37 1.68 7.69
CA LEU A 109 13.54 3.11 7.88
C LEU A 109 12.34 3.90 7.35
N PRO A 110 11.88 4.97 8.07
CA PRO A 110 10.72 5.73 7.66
C PRO A 110 11.02 6.66 6.47
N VAL A 111 10.03 6.80 5.58
CA VAL A 111 10.00 7.82 4.51
C VAL A 111 8.66 8.52 4.56
N HIS A 112 8.67 9.84 4.79
CA HIS A 112 7.45 10.64 4.94
C HIS A 112 7.14 11.42 3.65
N PRO A 113 6.05 11.08 2.93
CA PRO A 113 5.73 11.69 1.64
C PRO A 113 5.53 13.20 1.68
N LEU A 114 4.91 13.77 2.73
CA LEU A 114 4.72 15.23 2.85
C LEU A 114 6.03 16.01 2.71
N SER A 115 7.16 15.43 3.11
CA SER A 115 8.46 16.10 3.09
C SER A 115 9.07 16.20 1.69
N ALA A 116 8.59 15.43 0.70
CA ALA A 116 9.26 15.29 -0.58
C ALA A 116 8.31 15.23 -1.80
N ALA A 117 7.09 14.72 -1.62
CA ALA A 117 6.12 14.60 -2.70
C ALA A 117 5.39 15.92 -2.97
N SER A 118 4.93 16.10 -4.20
CA SER A 118 4.05 17.20 -4.60
C SER A 118 3.14 16.81 -5.75
N ARG A 119 2.01 17.50 -5.89
CA ARG A 119 1.16 17.44 -7.10
C ARG A 119 1.21 18.77 -7.83
N ASP A 120 1.19 18.70 -9.16
CA ASP A 120 1.00 19.88 -10.00
C ASP A 120 -0.49 20.27 -10.10
N ASN A 121 -0.80 21.31 -10.91
CA ASN A 121 -2.18 21.78 -11.10
C ASN A 121 -3.10 20.76 -11.81
N ASP A 122 -2.55 19.78 -12.49
CA ASP A 122 -3.29 18.71 -13.17
C ASP A 122 -3.45 17.47 -12.26
N GLY A 123 -2.97 17.56 -11.00
CA GLY A 123 -3.02 16.48 -10.02
C GLY A 123 -1.92 15.42 -10.19
N GLN A 124 -0.99 15.62 -11.15
CA GLN A 124 0.09 14.67 -11.39
C GLN A 124 1.05 14.64 -10.20
N LEU A 125 1.22 13.46 -9.61
CA LEU A 125 2.13 13.23 -8.50
C LEU A 125 3.59 13.24 -8.96
N SER A 126 4.43 13.90 -8.18
CA SER A 126 5.89 13.82 -8.27
C SER A 126 6.44 13.35 -6.93
N LEU A 127 7.03 12.17 -6.91
CA LEU A 127 7.67 11.57 -5.74
C LEU A 127 9.14 11.30 -6.05
N PRO A 128 10.10 11.99 -5.42
CA PRO A 128 11.53 11.69 -5.60
C PRO A 128 11.86 10.30 -5.04
N THR A 129 12.27 9.38 -5.91
CA THR A 129 12.53 7.97 -5.56
C THR A 129 14.02 7.65 -5.37
N ALA A 130 14.92 8.60 -5.68
CA ALA A 130 16.36 8.39 -5.54
C ALA A 130 16.82 8.03 -4.11
N GLN A 131 16.15 8.58 -3.08
CA GLN A 131 16.42 8.20 -1.69
C GLN A 131 15.96 6.76 -1.43
N ILE A 132 14.80 6.36 -1.96
CA ILE A 132 14.22 5.03 -1.76
C ILE A 132 15.10 3.96 -2.41
N THR A 133 15.54 4.19 -3.66
CA THR A 133 16.50 3.28 -4.33
C THR A 133 17.84 3.22 -3.59
N GLY A 134 18.34 4.37 -3.10
CA GLY A 134 19.57 4.39 -2.29
C GLY A 134 19.43 3.62 -0.97
N MET A 135 18.27 3.62 -0.34
CA MET A 135 18.01 2.80 0.85
C MET A 135 18.04 1.30 0.51
N LEU A 136 17.43 0.90 -0.62
CA LEU A 136 17.48 -0.50 -1.08
C LEU A 136 18.90 -0.94 -1.46
N ASP A 137 19.69 -0.08 -2.09
CA ASP A 137 21.09 -0.34 -2.43
C ASP A 137 21.98 -0.57 -1.19
N GLU A 138 21.61 0.04 -0.04
CA GLU A 138 22.26 -0.11 1.26
C GLU A 138 21.55 -1.15 2.16
N GLU A 139 20.70 -2.00 1.57
CA GLU A 139 20.01 -3.10 2.25
C GLU A 139 19.01 -2.66 3.34
N PHE A 140 18.52 -1.39 3.31
CA PHE A 140 17.42 -0.93 4.16
C PHE A 140 16.08 -1.17 3.51
N VAL A 141 15.03 -1.29 4.35
CA VAL A 141 13.64 -1.40 3.93
C VAL A 141 12.94 -0.05 4.10
N PRO A 142 12.65 0.68 3.00
CA PRO A 142 11.87 1.92 3.07
C PRO A 142 10.44 1.64 3.49
N VAL A 143 9.93 2.37 4.49
CA VAL A 143 8.55 2.28 4.96
C VAL A 143 7.85 3.62 4.71
N LEU A 144 6.95 3.62 3.73
CA LEU A 144 6.13 4.78 3.38
C LEU A 144 4.70 4.62 3.90
N HIS A 145 3.96 5.71 3.88
CA HIS A 145 2.57 5.71 4.33
C HIS A 145 1.71 6.68 3.54
N GLY A 146 0.40 6.47 3.52
CA GLY A 146 -0.52 7.52 3.09
C GLY A 146 -0.31 8.78 3.92
N ASP A 147 -0.37 9.97 3.29
CA ASP A 147 0.01 11.22 3.95
C ASP A 147 -0.73 12.42 3.34
N GLY A 148 -0.48 13.62 3.85
CA GLY A 148 -0.73 14.85 3.12
C GLY A 148 0.30 15.02 1.99
N VAL A 149 -0.10 15.70 0.92
CA VAL A 149 0.79 16.10 -0.18
C VAL A 149 0.47 17.54 -0.61
N VAL A 150 1.49 18.35 -0.81
CA VAL A 150 1.31 19.70 -1.35
C VAL A 150 0.82 19.61 -2.79
N HIS A 151 -0.36 20.20 -3.06
CA HIS A 151 -1.05 20.16 -4.34
C HIS A 151 -1.22 21.58 -4.85
N ALA A 152 -0.63 21.88 -6.00
CA ALA A 152 -0.67 23.20 -6.59
C ALA A 152 -2.12 23.61 -6.90
N GLY A 153 -2.54 24.78 -6.39
CA GLY A 153 -3.92 25.25 -6.52
C GLY A 153 -4.87 24.80 -5.39
N GLU A 154 -4.64 23.65 -4.74
CA GLU A 154 -5.54 23.05 -3.74
C GLU A 154 -5.00 23.16 -2.29
N GLY A 155 -3.71 23.34 -2.10
CA GLY A 155 -3.08 23.37 -0.77
C GLY A 155 -2.47 22.01 -0.42
N VAL A 156 -2.94 21.34 0.63
CA VAL A 156 -2.54 19.97 0.99
C VAL A 156 -3.74 19.05 0.80
N THR A 157 -3.61 18.06 -0.07
CA THR A 157 -4.58 16.98 -0.30
C THR A 157 -4.08 15.66 0.26
N VAL A 158 -4.90 14.62 0.27
CA VAL A 158 -4.48 13.27 0.69
C VAL A 158 -3.72 12.58 -0.45
N LEU A 159 -2.61 11.96 -0.10
CA LEU A 159 -1.87 10.99 -0.92
C LEU A 159 -2.16 9.59 -0.35
N SER A 160 -2.77 8.73 -1.13
CA SER A 160 -3.13 7.38 -0.69
C SER A 160 -1.94 6.41 -0.79
N GLY A 161 -1.98 5.34 0.02
CA GLY A 161 -1.00 4.26 -0.12
C GLY A 161 -1.11 3.51 -1.45
N ASP A 162 -2.26 3.51 -2.11
CA ASP A 162 -2.43 2.88 -3.43
C ASP A 162 -1.69 3.69 -4.51
N GLU A 163 -1.76 5.01 -4.48
CA GLU A 163 -0.99 5.89 -5.37
C GLU A 163 0.52 5.74 -5.15
N LEU A 164 0.95 5.63 -3.88
CA LEU A 164 2.37 5.38 -3.58
C LEU A 164 2.86 4.07 -4.20
N VAL A 165 2.08 2.99 -4.15
CA VAL A 165 2.43 1.71 -4.78
C VAL A 165 2.62 1.87 -6.28
N VAL A 166 1.71 2.60 -6.95
CA VAL A 166 1.77 2.84 -8.40
C VAL A 166 3.02 3.61 -8.80
N GLU A 167 3.41 4.62 -8.03
CA GLU A 167 4.62 5.41 -8.28
C GLU A 167 5.91 4.63 -7.97
N LEU A 168 5.91 3.86 -6.88
CA LEU A 168 7.10 3.18 -6.38
C LEU A 168 7.45 1.94 -7.18
N ALA A 169 6.46 1.10 -7.53
CA ALA A 169 6.72 -0.19 -8.15
C ALA A 169 7.60 -0.10 -9.41
N PRO A 170 7.30 0.76 -10.40
CA PRO A 170 8.18 0.91 -11.55
C PRO A 170 9.52 1.58 -11.22
N ALA A 171 9.53 2.53 -10.26
CA ALA A 171 10.72 3.29 -9.91
C ALA A 171 11.80 2.45 -9.21
N VAL A 172 11.39 1.46 -8.41
CA VAL A 172 12.30 0.53 -7.71
C VAL A 172 12.54 -0.76 -8.49
N GLY A 173 11.95 -0.91 -9.68
CA GLY A 173 12.04 -2.12 -10.47
C GLY A 173 11.39 -3.33 -9.78
N ALA A 174 10.22 -3.11 -9.15
CA ALA A 174 9.50 -4.19 -8.47
C ALA A 174 9.23 -5.36 -9.42
N THR A 175 9.43 -6.57 -8.92
CA THR A 175 9.14 -7.81 -9.65
C THR A 175 7.74 -8.32 -9.34
N ARG A 176 7.23 -8.01 -8.14
CA ARG A 176 5.86 -8.29 -7.70
C ARG A 176 5.36 -7.21 -6.74
N VAL A 177 4.05 -7.01 -6.75
CA VAL A 177 3.34 -6.09 -5.86
C VAL A 177 2.31 -6.85 -5.04
N GLY A 178 2.32 -6.69 -3.73
CA GLY A 178 1.31 -7.24 -2.81
C GLY A 178 0.44 -6.13 -2.22
N VAL A 179 -0.87 -6.26 -2.36
CA VAL A 179 -1.85 -5.36 -1.71
C VAL A 179 -2.62 -6.19 -0.68
N CYS A 180 -2.11 -6.18 0.56
CA CYS A 180 -2.77 -6.81 1.70
C CYS A 180 -3.96 -5.95 2.14
N SER A 181 -5.15 -6.53 2.13
CA SER A 181 -6.43 -5.86 2.41
C SER A 181 -7.28 -6.74 3.33
N THR A 182 -8.34 -6.19 3.92
CA THR A 182 -9.28 -6.96 4.76
C THR A 182 -10.19 -7.90 3.96
N VAL A 183 -10.07 -7.90 2.63
CA VAL A 183 -10.82 -8.82 1.75
C VAL A 183 -9.85 -9.83 1.11
N PRO A 184 -10.28 -11.08 0.84
CA PRO A 184 -9.40 -12.12 0.35
C PRO A 184 -8.95 -11.92 -1.12
N GLY A 185 -9.52 -10.95 -1.81
CA GLY A 185 -9.28 -10.64 -3.22
C GLY A 185 -10.43 -9.79 -3.78
N VAL A 186 -10.49 -9.70 -5.10
CA VAL A 186 -11.68 -9.17 -5.80
C VAL A 186 -12.74 -10.26 -5.79
N LEU A 187 -13.93 -9.94 -5.26
CA LEU A 187 -15.04 -10.88 -5.17
C LEU A 187 -15.95 -10.74 -6.38
N ASP A 188 -16.49 -11.87 -6.86
CA ASP A 188 -17.55 -11.89 -7.87
C ASP A 188 -18.94 -11.72 -7.25
N GLY A 189 -19.99 -11.85 -8.07
CA GLY A 189 -21.38 -11.69 -7.63
C GLY A 189 -21.88 -12.78 -6.67
N ASP A 190 -21.13 -13.88 -6.50
CA ASP A 190 -21.42 -15.01 -5.62
C ASP A 190 -20.47 -15.04 -4.40
N ASP A 191 -19.77 -13.92 -4.11
CA ASP A 191 -18.75 -13.77 -3.05
C ASP A 191 -17.54 -14.71 -3.21
N ALA A 192 -17.29 -15.24 -4.40
CA ALA A 192 -16.10 -16.02 -4.67
C ALA A 192 -14.94 -15.12 -5.15
N VAL A 193 -13.70 -15.48 -4.78
CA VAL A 193 -12.53 -14.74 -5.22
C VAL A 193 -12.28 -14.95 -6.70
N VAL A 194 -12.11 -13.86 -7.45
CA VAL A 194 -11.68 -13.90 -8.85
C VAL A 194 -10.17 -14.19 -8.89
N ASP A 195 -9.78 -15.33 -9.42
CA ASP A 195 -8.37 -15.78 -9.40
C ASP A 195 -7.44 -14.81 -10.17
N ARG A 196 -7.89 -14.27 -11.31
CA ARG A 196 -7.07 -13.43 -12.19
C ARG A 196 -7.90 -12.40 -12.93
N ILE A 197 -7.35 -11.19 -13.06
CA ILE A 197 -7.88 -10.07 -13.85
C ILE A 197 -6.81 -9.62 -14.82
N GLY A 198 -7.08 -9.75 -16.13
CA GLY A 198 -6.16 -9.34 -17.20
C GLY A 198 -6.55 -8.02 -17.87
N ALA A 199 -7.81 -7.61 -17.73
CA ALA A 199 -8.34 -6.34 -18.23
C ALA A 199 -9.49 -5.86 -17.35
N PHE A 200 -9.65 -4.54 -17.21
CA PHE A 200 -10.70 -3.96 -16.35
C PHE A 200 -12.12 -4.38 -16.78
N ASP A 201 -12.36 -4.51 -18.09
CA ASP A 201 -13.67 -4.89 -18.64
C ASP A 201 -14.14 -6.28 -18.15
N GLU A 202 -13.22 -7.16 -17.71
CA GLU A 202 -13.56 -8.47 -17.16
C GLU A 202 -14.33 -8.38 -15.84
N VAL A 203 -14.17 -7.28 -15.10
CA VAL A 203 -14.74 -7.08 -13.76
C VAL A 203 -15.53 -5.77 -13.62
N ALA A 204 -15.70 -5.01 -14.70
CA ALA A 204 -16.34 -3.69 -14.66
C ALA A 204 -17.77 -3.74 -14.08
N ASP A 205 -18.57 -4.74 -14.49
CA ASP A 205 -19.94 -4.91 -14.01
C ASP A 205 -19.99 -5.30 -12.51
N LEU A 206 -19.01 -6.07 -12.04
CA LEU A 206 -18.90 -6.50 -10.64
C LEU A 206 -18.49 -5.33 -9.74
N LEU A 207 -17.58 -4.49 -10.20
CA LEU A 207 -17.01 -3.39 -9.43
C LEU A 207 -17.85 -2.12 -9.50
N GLY A 208 -18.61 -1.89 -10.58
CA GLY A 208 -19.47 -0.72 -10.76
C GLY A 208 -20.63 -0.64 -9.75
N ALA A 209 -21.06 -1.76 -9.16
CA ALA A 209 -22.06 -1.80 -8.10
C ALA A 209 -21.51 -1.39 -6.71
N SER A 210 -20.19 -1.35 -6.53
CA SER A 210 -19.48 -1.15 -5.26
C SER A 210 -19.00 0.31 -5.03
N GLU A 211 -19.15 1.21 -6.00
CA GLU A 211 -18.61 2.60 -5.96
C GLU A 211 -19.22 3.52 -4.89
N ALA A 212 -20.26 3.09 -4.17
CA ALA A 212 -21.04 3.98 -3.30
C ALA A 212 -20.40 4.29 -1.92
N THR A 213 -19.23 3.72 -1.55
CA THR A 213 -18.82 3.73 -0.13
C THR A 213 -17.34 4.06 0.15
N ASP A 214 -16.47 4.31 -0.84
CA ASP A 214 -15.04 4.51 -0.55
C ASP A 214 -14.49 5.84 -1.10
N VAL A 215 -13.95 6.67 -0.18
CA VAL A 215 -13.39 8.01 -0.44
C VAL A 215 -12.10 7.96 -1.28
N THR A 216 -11.51 6.77 -1.47
CA THR A 216 -10.22 6.54 -2.17
C THR A 216 -10.37 5.82 -3.51
N GLY A 217 -11.54 5.83 -4.14
CA GLY A 217 -11.78 5.20 -5.45
C GLY A 217 -12.13 3.71 -5.40
N GLY A 218 -12.26 3.12 -4.22
CA GLY A 218 -12.72 1.76 -4.00
C GLY A 218 -11.90 0.66 -4.70
N MET A 219 -12.47 -0.53 -4.81
CA MET A 219 -11.82 -1.68 -5.45
C MET A 219 -11.62 -1.45 -6.96
N ALA A 220 -12.54 -0.76 -7.62
CA ALA A 220 -12.45 -0.46 -9.06
C ALA A 220 -11.23 0.41 -9.40
N GLY A 221 -11.01 1.49 -8.63
CA GLY A 221 -9.82 2.35 -8.79
C GLY A 221 -8.53 1.59 -8.56
N LYS A 222 -8.50 0.75 -7.52
CA LYS A 222 -7.35 -0.10 -7.18
C LYS A 222 -7.01 -1.08 -8.31
N VAL A 223 -8.00 -1.79 -8.87
CA VAL A 223 -7.79 -2.72 -9.98
C VAL A 223 -7.27 -2.01 -11.21
N ARG A 224 -7.82 -0.84 -11.58
CA ARG A 224 -7.32 -0.04 -12.72
C ARG A 224 -5.85 0.34 -12.51
N ALA A 225 -5.52 0.90 -11.35
CA ALA A 225 -4.17 1.33 -11.03
C ALA A 225 -3.16 0.18 -11.07
N LEU A 226 -3.53 -1.01 -10.58
CA LEU A 226 -2.67 -2.18 -10.58
C LEU A 226 -2.50 -2.79 -11.99
N LEU A 227 -3.50 -2.71 -12.86
CA LEU A 227 -3.39 -3.15 -14.26
C LEU A 227 -2.35 -2.32 -15.04
N ASP A 228 -2.18 -1.05 -14.69
CA ASP A 228 -1.23 -0.13 -15.38
C ASP A 228 0.23 -0.32 -14.91
N LEU A 229 0.49 -1.12 -13.87
CA LEU A 229 1.85 -1.30 -13.31
C LEU A 229 2.82 -2.04 -14.24
N GLY A 230 2.31 -2.92 -15.10
CA GLY A 230 3.16 -3.75 -15.97
C GLY A 230 3.96 -4.85 -15.24
N VAL A 231 3.68 -5.07 -13.95
CA VAL A 231 4.22 -6.17 -13.14
C VAL A 231 3.08 -6.89 -12.43
N PRO A 232 3.21 -8.19 -12.12
CA PRO A 232 2.17 -8.92 -11.40
C PRO A 232 1.87 -8.30 -10.04
N ALA A 233 0.59 -8.03 -9.78
CA ALA A 233 0.11 -7.56 -8.49
C ALA A 233 -0.91 -8.55 -7.92
N GLN A 234 -0.92 -8.74 -6.59
CA GLN A 234 -1.88 -9.58 -5.90
C GLN A 234 -2.65 -8.75 -4.88
N ILE A 235 -3.99 -8.98 -4.82
CA ILE A 235 -4.84 -8.48 -3.73
C ILE A 235 -5.23 -9.68 -2.89
N PHE A 236 -4.94 -9.64 -1.59
CA PHE A 236 -5.15 -10.77 -0.67
C PHE A 236 -5.42 -10.31 0.77
N ALA A 237 -5.94 -11.22 1.61
CA ALA A 237 -6.16 -10.99 3.03
C ALA A 237 -4.88 -11.22 3.86
N PRO A 238 -4.81 -10.70 5.11
CA PRO A 238 -3.61 -10.78 5.95
C PRO A 238 -3.08 -12.20 6.20
N ASP A 239 -3.96 -13.17 6.32
CA ASP A 239 -3.64 -14.59 6.52
C ASP A 239 -2.92 -15.25 5.31
N ALA A 240 -2.88 -14.57 4.18
CA ALA A 240 -2.20 -15.01 2.96
C ALA A 240 -0.86 -14.28 2.71
N LEU A 241 -0.43 -13.38 3.61
CA LEU A 241 0.80 -12.60 3.44
C LEU A 241 2.04 -13.51 3.44
N ASP A 242 2.10 -14.52 4.31
CA ASP A 242 3.19 -15.50 4.32
C ASP A 242 3.32 -16.24 2.99
N ALA A 243 2.21 -16.68 2.40
CA ALA A 243 2.19 -17.34 1.10
C ALA A 243 2.67 -16.40 -0.02
N PHE A 244 2.23 -15.13 0.01
CA PHE A 244 2.71 -14.12 -0.93
C PHE A 244 4.22 -13.91 -0.82
N VAL A 245 4.76 -13.73 0.39
CA VAL A 245 6.20 -13.55 0.65
C VAL A 245 6.99 -14.78 0.20
N ALA A 246 6.45 -15.98 0.40
CA ALA A 246 7.07 -17.25 -0.04
C ALA A 246 7.04 -17.45 -1.58
N GLY A 247 6.51 -16.51 -2.36
CA GLY A 247 6.49 -16.58 -3.83
C GLY A 247 5.22 -17.17 -4.42
N GLU A 248 4.19 -17.41 -3.61
CA GLU A 248 2.87 -17.84 -4.10
C GLU A 248 2.06 -16.64 -4.62
N SER A 249 0.94 -16.91 -5.27
CA SER A 249 0.04 -15.89 -5.82
C SER A 249 -1.35 -15.99 -5.16
N PRO A 250 -1.47 -15.64 -3.86
CA PRO A 250 -2.76 -15.73 -3.17
C PRO A 250 -3.74 -14.66 -3.62
N GLY A 251 -5.03 -14.93 -3.40
CA GLY A 251 -6.10 -13.99 -3.68
C GLY A 251 -6.30 -13.75 -5.17
N THR A 252 -6.43 -12.49 -5.58
CA THR A 252 -6.62 -12.08 -6.99
C THR A 252 -5.31 -11.63 -7.59
N THR A 253 -4.86 -12.27 -8.66
CA THR A 253 -3.73 -11.80 -9.48
C THR A 253 -4.22 -10.78 -10.51
N ILE A 254 -3.58 -9.62 -10.54
CA ILE A 254 -3.84 -8.53 -11.50
C ILE A 254 -2.58 -8.36 -12.35
N GLU A 255 -2.70 -8.63 -13.65
CA GLU A 255 -1.58 -8.57 -14.58
C GLU A 255 -2.10 -8.47 -16.01
N THR A 256 -1.70 -7.41 -16.74
CA THR A 256 -1.99 -7.27 -18.16
C THR A 256 -1.29 -8.37 -18.96
N ARG A 257 -2.00 -8.88 -19.99
CA ARG A 257 -1.49 -9.94 -20.89
C ARG A 257 -0.56 -9.38 -21.94
#